data_27faa3e1b5765df25dcc8a57b51bee6a
#
_entry.id   27faa3e1b5765df25dcc8a57b51bee6a
#
_cell.length_a   1.000
_cell.length_b   1.000
_cell.length_c   1.000
_cell.angle_alpha   90.00
_cell.angle_beta   90.00
_cell.angle_gamma   90.00
#
_symmetry.space_group_name_H-M   'P 1'
#
loop_
_entity.id
_entity.type
_entity.pdbx_description
1 polymer ?
#
loop_
_entity_poly.entity_id
_entity_poly.type
_entity_poly.pdbx_seq_one_letter_code
_entity_poly.pdbx_strand_id
1 'polypeptide(L)' 'MPDHPISAERLLTLAQVAELLTLDVDDVLALLHEGRLRGTRLGTAAQWRIEQSSVGDYVDDQIEETRRMHLWHQSN' A
#
# COMPACT_ATOMS: atom_id res chain seq x y z
N MET A 1 -21.57 -18.30 2.60
CA MET A 1 -21.06 -18.12 2.51
C MET A 1 -20.09 -17.78 2.32
N PRO A 2 -19.76 -17.44 2.02
CA PRO A 2 -18.71 -17.26 1.62
C PRO A 2 -17.96 -16.44 2.19
N ASP A 3 -17.26 -16.66 2.64
CA ASP A 3 -16.44 -15.95 3.09
C ASP A 3 -15.63 -15.36 2.17
N HIS A 4 -15.90 -14.40 1.58
CA HIS A 4 -15.21 -13.73 0.71
C HIS A 4 -14.17 -12.97 1.43
N PRO A 5 -12.92 -13.03 1.14
CA PRO A 5 -11.89 -12.21 1.75
C PRO A 5 -12.17 -10.73 1.61
N ILE A 6 -12.80 -10.36 0.53
CA ILE A 6 -13.09 -8.98 0.29
C ILE A 6 -14.05 -8.40 1.29
N SER A 7 -14.94 -9.18 1.83
CA SER A 7 -15.94 -8.66 2.77
C SER A 7 -15.29 -8.24 4.08
N ALA A 8 -14.11 -8.75 4.39
CA ALA A 8 -13.42 -8.37 5.60
C ALA A 8 -12.31 -7.36 5.33
N GLU A 9 -12.08 -7.05 4.07
CA GLU A 9 -10.99 -6.18 3.69
C GLU A 9 -11.52 -4.82 3.30
N ARG A 10 -10.96 -3.77 3.85
CA ARG A 10 -11.34 -2.44 3.44
C ARG A 10 -10.55 -2.05 2.21
N LEU A 11 -11.23 -1.45 1.26
CA LEU A 11 -10.61 -0.99 0.04
C LEU A 11 -10.52 0.54 0.03
N LEU A 12 -9.39 1.04 -0.40
CA LEU A 12 -9.13 2.47 -0.40
C LEU A 12 -8.90 2.96 -1.83
N THR A 13 -9.20 4.22 -2.06
CA THR A 13 -8.92 4.83 -3.35
C THR A 13 -7.46 5.27 -3.42
N LEU A 14 -6.99 5.57 -4.64
CA LEU A 14 -5.65 6.11 -4.80
C LEU A 14 -5.46 7.37 -3.97
N ALA A 15 -6.43 8.26 -3.99
CA ALA A 15 -6.33 9.52 -3.27
C ALA A 15 -6.25 9.28 -1.76
N GLN A 16 -7.02 8.30 -1.26
CA GLN A 16 -6.99 7.99 0.15
C GLN A 16 -5.64 7.45 0.58
N VAL A 17 -5.05 6.58 -0.24
CA VAL A 17 -3.73 6.02 0.09
C VAL A 17 -2.67 7.09 0.01
N ALA A 18 -2.74 7.94 -1.03
CA ALA A 18 -1.79 9.04 -1.17
C ALA A 18 -1.83 9.94 0.05
N GLU A 19 -3.03 10.22 0.53
CA GLU A 19 -3.18 11.06 1.70
C GLU A 19 -2.65 10.37 2.96
N LEU A 20 -2.97 9.10 3.13
CA LEU A 20 -2.51 8.35 4.29
C LEU A 20 -0.99 8.28 4.35
N LEU A 21 -0.35 8.10 3.21
CA LEU A 21 1.09 7.94 3.17
C LEU A 21 1.82 9.26 2.93
N THR A 22 1.09 10.32 2.70
CA THR A 22 1.63 11.63 2.36
C THR A 22 2.51 11.53 1.11
N LEU A 23 1.98 10.84 0.11
CA LEU A 23 2.65 10.67 -1.17
C LEU A 23 1.77 11.23 -2.27
N ASP A 24 2.35 11.40 -3.44
CA ASP A 24 1.57 11.78 -4.61
C ASP A 24 0.88 10.54 -5.17
N VAL A 25 -0.21 10.76 -5.88
CA VAL A 25 -0.94 9.66 -6.51
C VAL A 25 -0.02 8.88 -7.46
N ASP A 26 0.88 9.57 -8.15
CA ASP A 26 1.81 8.90 -9.06
C ASP A 26 2.73 7.94 -8.31
N ASP A 27 3.13 8.30 -7.09
CA ASP A 27 3.95 7.42 -6.28
C ASP A 27 3.16 6.18 -5.87
N VAL A 28 1.88 6.36 -5.55
CA VAL A 28 1.03 5.23 -5.18
C VAL A 28 0.88 4.29 -6.37
N LEU A 29 0.69 4.86 -7.56
CA LEU A 29 0.60 4.04 -8.78
C LEU A 29 1.88 3.25 -9.02
N ALA A 30 3.02 3.88 -8.78
CA ALA A 30 4.29 3.19 -8.94
C ALA A 30 4.39 2.01 -7.97
N LEU A 31 3.96 2.20 -6.74
CA LEU A 31 3.98 1.12 -5.75
C LEU A 31 3.07 -0.03 -6.15
N LEU A 32 1.93 0.29 -6.75
CA LEU A 32 1.02 -0.74 -7.25
C LEU A 32 1.66 -1.53 -8.39
N HIS A 33 2.29 -0.81 -9.31
CA HIS A 33 2.93 -1.46 -10.45
C HIS A 33 4.13 -2.30 -10.04
N GLU A 34 4.79 -1.93 -8.97
CA GLU A 34 5.92 -2.69 -8.45
C GLU A 34 5.48 -3.86 -7.58
N GLY A 35 4.20 -3.98 -7.33
CA GLY A 35 3.68 -5.04 -6.49
C GLY A 35 3.89 -4.82 -5.01
N ARG A 36 4.20 -3.60 -4.60
CA ARG A 36 4.44 -3.30 -3.20
C ARG A 36 3.15 -2.97 -2.46
N LEU A 37 2.10 -2.63 -3.20
CA LEU A 37 0.76 -2.48 -2.67
C LEU A 37 -0.15 -3.41 -3.46
N ARG A 38 -1.13 -3.98 -2.80
CA ARG A 38 -2.08 -4.87 -3.45
C ARG A 38 -3.34 -4.09 -3.77
N GLY A 39 -3.70 -4.08 -5.02
CA GLY A 39 -4.90 -3.39 -5.45
C GLY A 39 -5.45 -4.00 -6.72
N THR A 40 -6.65 -3.59 -7.06
CA THR A 40 -7.29 -4.05 -8.27
C THR A 40 -8.12 -2.92 -8.84
N ARG A 41 -8.53 -3.06 -10.08
CA ARG A 41 -9.40 -2.07 -10.71
C ARG A 41 -10.82 -2.59 -10.69
N LEU A 42 -11.73 -1.76 -10.22
CA LEU A 42 -13.12 -2.16 -10.07
C LEU A 42 -14.03 -1.16 -10.75
N GLY A 43 -15.19 -1.65 -11.14
CA GLY A 43 -16.22 -0.84 -11.73
C GLY A 43 -16.01 -0.60 -13.22
N THR A 44 -16.99 0.00 -13.85
CA THR A 44 -16.91 0.27 -15.30
C THR A 44 -15.82 1.28 -15.62
N ALA A 45 -15.48 2.15 -14.67
CA ALA A 45 -14.40 3.11 -14.87
C ALA A 45 -13.03 2.52 -14.55
N ALA A 46 -12.98 1.25 -14.14
CA ALA A 46 -11.75 0.55 -13.83
C ALA A 46 -10.86 1.37 -12.89
N GLN A 47 -11.44 1.83 -11.80
CA GLN A 47 -10.72 2.64 -10.85
C GLN A 47 -9.99 1.76 -9.85
N TRP A 48 -8.82 2.20 -9.43
CA TRP A 48 -8.03 1.44 -8.48
C TRP A 48 -8.70 1.40 -7.12
N ARG A 49 -8.66 0.22 -6.52
CA ARG A 49 -9.06 0.02 -5.12
C ARG A 49 -7.95 -0.77 -4.46
N ILE A 50 -7.41 -0.24 -3.39
CA ILE A 50 -6.22 -0.79 -2.75
C ILE A 50 -6.60 -1.42 -1.43
N GLU A 51 -6.09 -2.62 -1.17
CA GLU A 51 -6.36 -3.31 0.09
C GLU A 51 -5.70 -2.58 1.23
N GLN A 52 -6.47 -2.20 2.22
CA GLN A 52 -5.96 -1.44 3.36
C GLN A 52 -4.85 -2.18 4.09
N SER A 53 -4.98 -3.49 4.22
CA SER A 53 -3.96 -4.28 4.91
C SER A 53 -2.62 -4.20 4.21
N SER A 54 -2.63 -4.08 2.87
CA SER A 54 -1.37 -4.00 2.14
C SER A 54 -0.67 -2.67 2.38
N VAL A 55 -1.43 -1.62 2.68
CA VAL A 55 -0.84 -0.34 3.01
C VAL A 55 -0.07 -0.45 4.33
N GLY A 56 -0.68 -1.11 5.32
CA GLY A 56 0.01 -1.35 6.58
C GLY A 56 1.25 -2.18 6.41
N ASP A 57 1.17 -3.24 5.61
CA ASP A 57 2.31 -4.10 5.33
C ASP A 57 3.45 -3.32 4.68
N TYR A 58 3.10 -2.46 3.73
CA TYR A 58 4.11 -1.64 3.05
C TYR A 58 4.81 -0.71 4.04
N VAL A 59 4.04 -0.06 4.92
CA VAL A 59 4.62 0.85 5.90
C VAL A 59 5.52 0.08 6.85
N ASP A 60 5.10 -1.10 7.30
CA ASP A 60 5.89 -1.92 8.19
C ASP A 60 7.22 -2.30 7.53
N ASP A 61 7.18 -2.66 6.26
CA ASP A 61 8.39 -3.02 5.53
C ASP A 61 9.32 -1.82 5.41
N GLN A 62 8.78 -0.65 5.17
CA GLN A 62 9.57 0.56 5.05
C GLN A 62 10.21 0.94 6.39
N ILE A 63 9.47 0.77 7.47
CA ILE A 63 10.00 1.04 8.80
C ILE A 63 11.16 0.11 9.10
N GLU A 64 10.98 -1.16 8.76
CA GLU A 64 12.02 -2.16 8.99
C GLU A 64 13.27 -1.86 8.18
N GLU A 65 13.08 -1.50 6.92
CA GLU A 65 14.20 -1.19 6.06
C GLU A 65 14.95 0.06 6.53
N THR A 66 14.21 1.08 6.93
CA THR A 66 14.80 2.30 7.44
C THR A 66 15.60 2.01 8.71
N ARG A 67 15.05 1.17 9.57
CA ARG A 67 15.74 0.81 10.81
C ARG A 67 17.04 0.08 10.52
N ARG A 68 17.02 -0.83 9.54
CA ARG A 68 18.23 -1.56 9.15
C ARG A 68 19.28 -0.63 8.60
N MET A 69 18.89 0.31 7.76
CA MET A 69 19.83 1.27 7.19
C MET A 69 20.40 2.17 8.26
N HIS A 70 19.59 2.54 9.23
CA HIS A 70 20.04 3.38 10.32
C HIS A 70 21.08 2.66 11.17
N LEU A 71 20.86 1.38 11.45
CA LEU A 71 21.81 0.58 12.19
C LEU A 71 23.12 0.44 11.45
N TRP A 72 23.04 0.28 10.14
CA TRP A 72 24.24 0.20 9.31
C TRP A 72 25.08 1.46 9.45
N HIS A 73 24.46 2.60 9.41
CA HIS A 73 25.18 3.86 9.54
C HIS A 73 25.75 4.05 10.91
N GLN A 74 25.10 3.52 11.92
CA GLN A 74 25.57 3.69 13.27
C GLN A 74 26.71 2.77 13.62
N SER A 75 26.85 1.67 12.93
CA SER A 75 27.86 0.71 13.28
C SER A 75 29.26 1.15 12.84
N ASN A 76 29.36 2.28 12.21
CA ASN A 76 30.69 2.81 11.89
C ASN A 76 31.24 3.66 13.01
#